data_80a7629528f53d7f6fca3ab3937ac842
#
_entry.id   80a7629528f53d7f6fca3ab3937ac842
#
_cell.length_a   1.000
_cell.length_b   1.000
_cell.length_c   1.000
_cell.angle_alpha   90.00
_cell.angle_beta   90.00
_cell.angle_gamma   90.00
#
_symmetry.space_group_name_H-M   'P 1'
#
loop_
_entity.id
_entity.type
_entity.pdbx_description
1 polymer ?
#
loop_
_entity_poly.entity_id
_entity_poly.type
_entity_poly.pdbx_seq_one_letter_code
_entity_poly.pdbx_strand_id
1 'polypeptide(L)'
;MKFMMIVKATKNCERGTPPKPELLEAMVRYNEELVKAGILLAADGLHPSTNAIRISYPVMGGKPVIMDGPFSAATDIIAGYTLIEAVSREEAIEWAMRMPDPHGLGEGQIEIRQVLEVHELTDSPQLLQEHNVLNDALKSLSRS
;
A
#
# COMPACT_ATOMS: atom_id res chain seq x y z
N MET A 1 -11.56 -9.67 5.47
CA MET A 1 -11.53 -8.48 4.58
C MET A 1 -10.14 -7.87 4.60
N LYS A 2 -9.63 -7.56 3.44
CA LYS A 2 -8.30 -6.94 3.32
C LYS A 2 -8.43 -5.43 3.14
N PHE A 3 -7.57 -4.69 3.81
CA PHE A 3 -7.51 -3.24 3.70
C PHE A 3 -6.08 -2.80 3.47
N MET A 4 -5.91 -1.82 2.63
CA MET A 4 -4.62 -1.20 2.39
C MET A 4 -4.61 0.18 3.05
N MET A 5 -3.61 0.40 3.91
CA MET A 5 -3.31 1.72 4.44
C MET A 5 -2.26 2.32 3.53
N ILE A 6 -2.61 3.39 2.84
CA ILE A 6 -1.76 4.03 1.85
C ILE A 6 -1.15 5.27 2.49
N VAL A 7 0.17 5.30 2.61
CA VAL A 7 0.88 6.46 3.12
C VAL A 7 1.13 7.42 1.98
N LYS A 8 0.57 8.63 2.10
CA LYS A 8 0.73 9.67 1.07
C LYS A 8 2.11 10.31 1.21
N ALA A 9 2.70 10.68 0.08
CA ALA A 9 3.98 11.37 0.08
C ALA A 9 3.81 12.83 0.53
N THR A 10 4.89 13.40 1.04
CA THR A 10 5.00 14.83 1.37
C THR A 10 6.15 15.42 0.55
N LYS A 11 6.24 16.75 0.53
CA LYS A 11 7.35 17.42 -0.14
C LYS A 11 8.71 17.00 0.46
N ASN A 12 8.77 16.87 1.78
CA ASN A 12 9.99 16.43 2.46
C ASN A 12 10.37 15.01 2.10
N CYS A 13 9.39 14.11 2.05
CA CYS A 13 9.57 12.73 1.63
C CYS A 13 10.11 12.66 0.19
N GLU A 14 9.51 13.44 -0.72
CA GLU A 14 9.92 13.50 -2.13
C GLU A 14 11.34 14.06 -2.32
N ARG A 15 11.80 14.93 -1.42
CA ARG A 15 13.17 15.45 -1.44
C ARG A 15 14.20 14.43 -0.94
N GLY A 16 13.75 13.27 -0.45
CA GLY A 16 14.62 12.26 0.11
C GLY A 16 15.09 12.54 1.52
N THR A 17 14.39 13.41 2.26
CA THR A 17 14.70 13.67 3.66
C THR A 17 14.54 12.38 4.47
N PRO A 18 15.61 11.89 5.13
CA PRO A 18 15.52 10.64 5.87
C PRO A 18 14.63 10.78 7.11
N PRO A 19 13.89 9.74 7.47
CA PRO A 19 13.11 9.75 8.70
C PRO A 19 14.03 9.74 9.93
N LYS A 20 13.55 10.34 11.03
CA LYS A 20 14.27 10.32 12.29
C LYS A 20 14.30 8.90 12.87
N PRO A 21 15.37 8.53 13.60
CA PRO A 21 15.45 7.20 14.22
C PRO A 21 14.27 6.87 15.13
N GLU A 22 13.75 7.85 15.85
CA GLU A 22 12.59 7.67 16.73
C GLU A 22 11.33 7.26 15.96
N LEU A 23 11.16 7.82 14.76
CA LEU A 23 10.05 7.46 13.89
C LEU A 23 10.20 6.03 13.37
N LEU A 24 11.40 5.65 12.95
CA LEU A 24 11.67 4.29 12.49
C LEU A 24 11.39 3.27 13.60
N GLU A 25 11.80 3.55 14.83
CA GLU A 25 11.50 2.70 15.97
C GLU A 25 9.99 2.59 16.21
N ALA A 26 9.28 3.72 16.18
CA ALA A 26 7.84 3.74 16.38
C ALA A 26 7.11 2.92 15.30
N MET A 27 7.55 3.01 14.06
CA MET A 27 6.97 2.23 12.95
C MET A 27 7.26 0.73 13.11
N VAL A 28 8.47 0.37 13.54
CA VAL A 28 8.79 -1.03 13.80
C VAL A 28 7.89 -1.59 14.91
N ARG A 29 7.71 -0.84 16.01
CA ARG A 29 6.82 -1.27 17.10
C ARG A 29 5.38 -1.42 16.63
N TYR A 30 4.91 -0.50 15.81
CA TYR A 30 3.58 -0.58 15.25
C TYR A 30 3.40 -1.84 14.40
N ASN A 31 4.36 -2.13 13.52
CA ASN A 31 4.31 -3.33 12.71
C ASN A 31 4.40 -4.62 13.54
N GLU A 32 5.18 -4.61 14.63
CA GLU A 32 5.23 -5.73 15.57
C GLU A 32 3.86 -6.00 16.20
N GLU A 33 3.12 -4.94 16.56
CA GLU A 33 1.77 -5.09 17.09
C GLU A 33 0.82 -5.73 16.08
N LEU A 34 0.92 -5.33 14.81
CA LEU A 34 0.13 -5.91 13.72
C LEU A 34 0.46 -7.39 13.52
N VAL A 35 1.73 -7.74 13.61
CA VAL A 35 2.19 -9.14 13.52
C VAL A 35 1.66 -9.96 14.68
N LYS A 36 1.75 -9.43 15.91
CA LYS A 36 1.24 -10.12 17.11
C LYS A 36 -0.29 -10.32 17.04
N ALA A 37 -1.00 -9.38 16.46
CA ALA A 37 -2.44 -9.51 16.25
C ALA A 37 -2.78 -10.50 15.11
N GLY A 38 -1.77 -10.94 14.34
CA GLY A 38 -1.96 -11.88 13.26
C GLY A 38 -2.61 -11.29 12.01
N ILE A 39 -2.56 -9.99 11.84
CA ILE A 39 -3.29 -9.31 10.78
C ILE A 39 -2.41 -8.69 9.69
N LEU A 40 -1.11 -8.56 9.91
CA LEU A 40 -0.21 -7.95 8.93
C LEU A 40 0.03 -8.89 7.75
N LEU A 41 -0.26 -8.41 6.53
CA LEU A 41 -0.02 -9.15 5.30
C LEU A 41 1.23 -8.66 4.57
N ALA A 42 1.45 -7.35 4.53
CA ALA A 42 2.62 -6.73 3.91
C ALA A 42 2.76 -5.29 4.39
N ALA A 43 3.99 -4.77 4.41
CA ALA A 43 4.26 -3.38 4.74
C ALA A 43 5.59 -2.98 4.12
N ASP A 44 5.59 -1.98 3.26
CA ASP A 44 6.79 -1.51 2.58
C ASP A 44 6.75 0.00 2.35
N GLY A 45 7.92 0.62 2.43
CA GLY A 45 8.12 1.97 1.98
C GLY A 45 8.54 1.99 0.51
N LEU A 46 8.29 3.10 -0.14
CA LEU A 46 8.66 3.29 -1.54
C LEU A 46 9.68 4.43 -1.67
N HIS A 47 10.56 4.31 -2.66
CA HIS A 47 11.47 5.39 -3.00
C HIS A 47 10.69 6.64 -3.46
N PRO A 48 11.27 7.84 -3.29
CA PRO A 48 10.69 9.05 -3.89
C PRO A 48 10.47 8.91 -5.40
N SER A 49 9.59 9.74 -5.95
CA SER A 49 9.21 9.64 -7.36
C SER A 49 10.34 9.95 -8.34
N THR A 50 11.48 10.47 -7.86
CA THR A 50 12.69 10.64 -8.69
C THR A 50 13.14 9.34 -9.35
N ASN A 51 12.89 8.19 -8.69
CA ASN A 51 13.24 6.86 -9.20
C ASN A 51 12.06 6.18 -9.88
N ALA A 52 10.94 6.88 -10.04
CA ALA A 52 9.71 6.29 -10.55
C ALA A 52 9.56 6.45 -12.05
N ILE A 53 8.78 5.54 -12.62
CA ILE A 53 8.37 5.58 -14.01
C ILE A 53 6.86 5.50 -14.04
N ARG A 54 6.23 6.35 -14.84
CA ARG A 54 4.79 6.32 -15.08
C ARG A 54 4.54 5.88 -16.50
N ILE A 55 3.65 4.90 -16.67
CA ILE A 55 3.26 4.42 -18.00
C ILE A 55 1.80 4.83 -18.22
N SER A 56 1.55 5.53 -19.30
CA SER A 56 0.21 6.02 -19.65
C SER A 56 -0.30 5.34 -20.92
N TYR A 57 -1.61 5.20 -21.00
CA TYR A 57 -2.30 4.59 -22.16
C TYR A 57 -3.24 5.62 -22.77
N PRO A 58 -2.71 6.62 -23.50
CA PRO A 58 -3.51 7.75 -23.97
C PRO A 58 -4.47 7.42 -25.11
N VAL A 59 -4.24 6.32 -25.83
CA VAL A 59 -5.07 5.90 -26.96
C VAL A 59 -5.54 4.47 -26.74
N MET A 60 -6.85 4.24 -26.85
CA MET A 60 -7.42 2.90 -26.73
C MET A 60 -6.79 1.96 -27.76
N GLY A 61 -6.22 0.84 -27.31
CA GLY A 61 -5.55 -0.13 -28.18
C GLY A 61 -4.20 0.34 -28.73
N GLY A 62 -3.75 1.55 -28.37
CA GLY A 62 -2.46 2.10 -28.80
C GLY A 62 -1.30 1.70 -27.90
N LYS A 63 -0.13 2.21 -28.21
CA LYS A 63 1.09 1.94 -27.44
C LYS A 63 1.10 2.75 -26.15
N PRO A 64 1.59 2.17 -25.03
CA PRO A 64 1.80 2.92 -23.82
C PRO A 64 2.93 3.95 -23.99
N VAL A 65 2.86 5.01 -23.21
CA VAL A 65 3.87 6.09 -23.17
C VAL A 65 4.54 6.08 -21.81
N ILE A 66 5.86 6.14 -21.79
CA ILE A 66 6.67 6.16 -20.58
C ILE A 66 7.02 7.58 -20.20
N MET A 67 6.88 7.91 -18.91
CA MET A 67 7.28 9.20 -18.35
C MET A 67 8.13 8.94 -17.11
N ASP A 68 9.32 9.52 -17.06
CA ASP A 68 10.19 9.46 -15.90
C ASP A 68 9.76 10.46 -14.83
N GLY A 69 9.95 10.09 -13.54
CA GLY A 69 9.82 11.02 -12.43
C GLY A 69 10.92 12.07 -12.43
N PRO A 70 10.90 13.03 -11.50
CA PRO A 70 9.91 13.16 -10.42
C PRO A 70 8.56 13.70 -10.88
N PHE A 71 7.53 13.44 -10.10
CA PHE A 71 6.17 13.92 -10.40
C PHE A 71 5.85 15.12 -9.51
N SER A 72 5.04 16.05 -10.02
CA SER A 72 4.88 17.38 -9.42
C SER A 72 3.88 17.46 -8.27
N ALA A 73 2.90 16.57 -8.22
CA ALA A 73 1.84 16.62 -7.20
C ALA A 73 2.08 15.58 -6.11
N ALA A 74 2.72 15.97 -5.00
CA ALA A 74 3.05 15.05 -3.91
C ALA A 74 1.82 14.33 -3.35
N THR A 75 0.65 14.98 -3.33
CA THR A 75 -0.60 14.38 -2.84
C THR A 75 -1.08 13.20 -3.68
N ASP A 76 -0.60 13.09 -4.92
CA ASP A 76 -0.94 11.98 -5.82
C ASP A 76 0.10 10.87 -5.80
N ILE A 77 1.13 11.01 -4.97
CA ILE A 77 2.25 10.08 -4.87
C ILE A 77 2.13 9.29 -3.58
N ILE A 78 2.42 7.98 -3.67
CA ILE A 78 2.39 7.09 -2.53
C ILE A 78 3.80 6.90 -2.00
N ALA A 79 3.99 7.08 -0.69
CA ALA A 79 5.28 6.87 -0.03
C ALA A 79 5.43 5.47 0.55
N GLY A 80 4.34 4.75 0.72
CA GLY A 80 4.38 3.41 1.28
C GLY A 80 2.98 2.84 1.48
N TYR A 81 2.92 1.61 1.91
CA TYR A 81 1.65 0.93 2.16
C TYR A 81 1.77 -0.11 3.26
N THR A 82 0.64 -0.39 3.90
CA THR A 82 0.49 -1.49 4.86
C THR A 82 -0.79 -2.23 4.49
N LEU A 83 -0.68 -3.52 4.26
CA LEU A 83 -1.81 -4.37 3.92
C LEU A 83 -2.16 -5.24 5.13
N ILE A 84 -3.43 -5.20 5.56
CA ILE A 84 -3.90 -5.93 6.73
C ILE A 84 -5.15 -6.75 6.41
N GLU A 85 -5.34 -7.80 7.21
CA GLU A 85 -6.60 -8.57 7.27
C GLU A 85 -7.39 -8.06 8.48
N ALA A 86 -8.63 -7.63 8.29
CA ALA A 86 -9.48 -7.16 9.37
C ALA A 86 -10.88 -7.77 9.25
N VAL A 87 -11.57 -7.90 10.37
CA VAL A 87 -12.92 -8.45 10.38
C VAL A 87 -13.97 -7.43 9.94
N SER A 88 -13.63 -6.14 10.01
CA SER A 88 -14.53 -5.05 9.67
C SER A 88 -13.75 -3.81 9.25
N ARG A 89 -14.47 -2.88 8.62
CA ARG A 89 -13.93 -1.56 8.28
C ARG A 89 -13.56 -0.80 9.56
N GLU A 90 -14.37 -0.91 10.59
CA GLU A 90 -14.14 -0.24 11.88
C GLU A 90 -12.85 -0.71 12.54
N GLU A 91 -12.58 -2.01 12.51
CA GLU A 91 -11.32 -2.55 13.02
C GLU A 91 -10.12 -2.01 12.22
N ALA A 92 -10.23 -1.94 10.90
CA ALA A 92 -9.18 -1.37 10.06
C ALA A 92 -8.89 0.10 10.42
N ILE A 93 -9.95 0.87 10.66
CA ILE A 93 -9.82 2.28 11.07
C ILE A 93 -9.13 2.38 12.44
N GLU A 94 -9.51 1.54 13.39
CA GLU A 94 -8.88 1.54 14.72
C GLU A 94 -7.37 1.28 14.63
N TRP A 95 -6.97 0.29 13.82
CA TRP A 95 -5.56 0.03 13.61
C TRP A 95 -4.85 1.19 12.90
N ALA A 96 -5.49 1.78 11.91
CA ALA A 96 -4.92 2.92 11.19
C ALA A 96 -4.69 4.13 12.11
N MET A 97 -5.62 4.36 13.04
CA MET A 97 -5.50 5.47 14.00
C MET A 97 -4.33 5.29 14.97
N ARG A 98 -3.81 4.09 15.12
CA ARG A 98 -2.65 3.80 15.96
C ARG A 98 -1.33 4.00 15.23
N MET A 99 -1.36 4.11 13.89
CA MET A 99 -0.12 4.32 13.13
C MET A 99 0.51 5.65 13.56
N PRO A 100 1.80 5.67 13.88
CA PRO A 100 2.49 6.94 14.12
C PRO A 100 2.39 7.83 12.88
N ASP A 101 2.47 9.16 13.06
CA ASP A 101 2.56 10.08 11.92
C ASP A 101 3.69 9.59 11.01
N PRO A 102 3.41 9.11 9.79
CA PRO A 102 4.38 8.38 9.00
C PRO A 102 5.59 9.20 8.55
N HIS A 103 5.48 10.52 8.62
CA HIS A 103 6.59 11.42 8.29
C HIS A 103 7.14 12.14 9.53
N GLY A 104 6.40 12.13 10.63
CA GLY A 104 6.84 12.69 11.91
C GLY A 104 6.86 14.21 11.98
N LEU A 105 6.26 14.91 11.01
CA LEU A 105 6.32 16.37 10.90
C LEU A 105 4.94 17.04 10.94
N GLY A 106 3.89 16.29 11.25
CA GLY A 106 2.52 16.82 11.29
C GLY A 106 1.90 17.02 9.91
N GLU A 107 2.55 16.54 8.85
CA GLU A 107 2.09 16.66 7.45
C GLU A 107 1.57 15.35 6.90
N GLY A 108 1.66 14.27 7.69
CA GLY A 108 1.32 12.92 7.23
C GLY A 108 -0.16 12.74 6.97
N GLN A 109 -0.46 11.99 5.93
CA GLN A 109 -1.80 11.50 5.63
C GLN A 109 -1.72 10.03 5.27
N ILE A 110 -2.69 9.27 5.73
CA ILE A 110 -2.89 7.91 5.27
C ILE A 110 -4.32 7.77 4.75
N GLU A 111 -4.48 6.93 3.74
CA GLU A 111 -5.78 6.62 3.16
C GLU A 111 -6.03 5.13 3.35
N ILE A 112 -7.23 4.77 3.79
CA ILE A 112 -7.60 3.38 3.99
C ILE A 112 -8.51 2.96 2.85
N ARG A 113 -8.13 1.90 2.12
CA ARG A 113 -8.90 1.37 1.01
C ARG A 113 -9.15 -0.12 1.20
N GLN A 114 -10.39 -0.53 1.07
CA GLN A 114 -10.70 -1.96 1.06
C GLN A 114 -10.23 -2.57 -0.26
N VAL A 115 -9.57 -3.74 -0.16
CA VAL A 115 -9.11 -4.47 -1.33
C VAL A 115 -10.30 -5.18 -1.96
N LEU A 116 -10.46 -5.03 -3.28
CA LEU A 116 -11.48 -5.73 -4.04
C LEU A 116 -11.21 -7.24 -4.05
N GLU A 117 -12.27 -8.01 -3.87
CA GLU A 117 -12.21 -9.45 -4.05
C GLU A 117 -12.78 -9.80 -5.43
N VAL A 118 -12.26 -10.86 -6.04
CA VAL A 118 -12.62 -11.20 -7.42
C VAL A 118 -14.11 -11.45 -7.61
N HIS A 119 -14.80 -11.99 -6.58
CA HIS A 119 -16.23 -12.22 -6.65
C HIS A 119 -17.05 -10.93 -6.75
N GLU A 120 -16.49 -9.79 -6.36
CA GLU A 120 -17.12 -8.48 -6.52
C GLU A 120 -17.05 -7.97 -7.96
N LEU A 121 -16.15 -8.55 -8.77
CA LEU A 121 -15.90 -8.13 -10.14
C LEU A 121 -16.56 -9.03 -11.18
N THR A 122 -16.83 -10.28 -10.85
CA THR A 122 -17.38 -11.25 -11.78
C THR A 122 -18.18 -12.34 -11.07
N ASP A 123 -19.19 -12.87 -11.77
CA ASP A 123 -19.93 -14.04 -11.33
C ASP A 123 -19.48 -15.32 -12.07
N SER A 124 -18.48 -15.21 -12.96
CA SER A 124 -18.00 -16.35 -13.76
C SER A 124 -17.37 -17.42 -12.87
N PRO A 125 -17.93 -18.65 -12.78
CA PRO A 125 -17.31 -19.71 -11.98
C PRO A 125 -15.91 -20.06 -12.43
N GLN A 126 -15.65 -19.99 -13.75
CA GLN A 126 -14.33 -20.28 -14.31
C GLN A 126 -13.28 -19.27 -13.85
N LEU A 127 -13.59 -17.96 -13.93
CA LEU A 127 -12.67 -16.91 -13.51
C LEU A 127 -12.42 -16.94 -12.00
N LEU A 128 -13.46 -17.22 -11.21
CA LEU A 128 -13.32 -17.37 -9.77
C LEU A 128 -12.39 -18.54 -9.41
N GLN A 129 -12.52 -19.66 -10.11
CA GLN A 129 -11.66 -20.83 -9.91
C GLN A 129 -10.22 -20.54 -10.32
N GLU A 130 -10.00 -19.91 -11.47
CA GLU A 130 -8.67 -19.54 -11.94
C GLU A 130 -7.98 -18.60 -10.95
N HIS A 131 -8.73 -17.64 -10.42
CA HIS A 131 -8.21 -16.71 -9.41
C HIS A 131 -7.80 -17.44 -8.13
N ASN A 132 -8.63 -18.40 -7.68
CA ASN A 132 -8.32 -19.20 -6.48
C ASN A 132 -7.04 -20.02 -6.66
N VAL A 133 -6.83 -20.58 -7.86
CA VAL A 133 -5.61 -21.31 -8.19
C VAL A 133 -4.39 -20.38 -8.08
N LEU A 134 -4.49 -19.15 -8.61
CA LEU A 134 -3.41 -18.17 -8.50
C LEU A 134 -3.12 -17.78 -7.06
N ASN A 135 -4.15 -17.57 -6.25
CA ASN A 135 -3.99 -17.24 -4.82
C ASN A 135 -3.30 -18.37 -4.06
N ASP A 136 -3.66 -19.61 -4.33
CA ASP A 136 -3.03 -20.77 -3.69
C ASP A 136 -1.56 -20.88 -4.10
N ALA A 137 -1.24 -20.63 -5.36
CA ALA A 137 0.13 -20.60 -5.84
C ALA A 137 0.96 -19.52 -5.14
N LEU A 138 0.39 -18.32 -4.96
CA LEU A 138 1.05 -17.23 -4.24
C LEU A 138 1.33 -17.59 -2.78
N LYS A 139 0.39 -18.23 -2.11
CA LYS A 139 0.58 -18.69 -0.72
C LYS A 139 1.69 -19.72 -0.62
N SER A 140 1.81 -20.63 -1.59
CA SER A 140 2.88 -21.60 -1.63
C SER A 140 4.26 -20.94 -1.78
N LEU A 141 4.36 -19.91 -2.62
CA LEU A 141 5.60 -19.15 -2.81
C LEU A 141 6.02 -18.40 -1.55
N SER A 142 5.07 -17.85 -0.80
CA SER A 142 5.38 -17.09 0.41
C SER A 142 5.84 -17.97 1.58
N ARG A 143 5.66 -19.30 1.50
CA ARG A 143 6.08 -20.26 2.52
C ARG A 143 7.48 -20.84 2.27
N SER A 144 8.02 -20.60 1.10
CA SER A 144 9.39 -21.02 0.75
C SER A 144 10.42 -19.89 1.00
#